data_a34d894609ab4587ca6e8717e60620a3
#
_entry.id   a34d894609ab4587ca6e8717e60620a3
#
_cell.length_a   1.000
_cell.length_b   1.000
_cell.length_c   1.000
_cell.angle_alpha   90.00
_cell.angle_beta   90.00
_cell.angle_gamma   90.00
#
_symmetry.space_group_name_H-M   'P 1'
#
loop_
_entity.id
_entity.type
_entity.pdbx_description
1 polymer ?
#
loop_
_entity_poly.entity_id
_entity_poly.type
_entity_poly.pdbx_seq_one_letter_code
_entity_poly.pdbx_strand_id
1 'polypeptide(L)'
;MPRFILISAVILFSILGCVAVVKKIASKRHTIETASERKSQPVLSETPVISMPVKSNDLPVGPPQKEKVFTRTMPPGDGELVRPAVLEKDDFPNIDRIFQLFTLGPSKFPIVETITYSSSAPWLKGRPAWLVDYASYYNTSRHFIARSLNGKPDYFSQKISEGSRFNVFRTDKRIQFYLLADISRCKMGFYYVDLETNERILIKTYSVGLGRPDSRSSSGTLTPLGRYSLGSHVAVYTAGVEGYYHDQKVEMMRVFGTRWIPFDQKVERASVPAKGYGLQGAPFSFDQKTGQYVENRACIGAYDSDGCIRLASEDMEELFSIVISKPAFIEIVKDFHEAKLPGKEVATPSR
;
A
#
# COMPACT_ATOMS: atom_id res chain seq x y z
N MET A 1 55.59 35.06 -46.75
CA MET A 1 54.35 35.57 -46.11
C MET A 1 53.18 34.57 -45.98
N PRO A 2 53.04 33.43 -46.63
CA PRO A 2 51.86 32.57 -46.44
C PRO A 2 51.85 31.76 -45.12
N ARG A 3 52.99 31.49 -44.47
CA ARG A 3 53.05 30.67 -43.25
C ARG A 3 52.48 31.36 -41.99
N PHE A 4 52.63 32.68 -41.89
CA PHE A 4 52.06 33.43 -40.77
C PHE A 4 50.55 33.52 -40.76
N ILE A 5 49.91 33.58 -41.94
CA ILE A 5 48.47 33.64 -42.12
C ILE A 5 47.82 32.30 -41.66
N LEU A 6 48.48 31.19 -41.99
CA LEU A 6 47.98 29.86 -41.60
C LEU A 6 48.04 29.63 -40.09
N ILE A 7 49.12 30.10 -39.41
CA ILE A 7 49.29 30.00 -37.96
C ILE A 7 48.23 30.86 -37.22
N SER A 8 48.00 32.07 -37.71
CA SER A 8 47.01 33.00 -37.14
C SER A 8 45.60 32.44 -37.28
N ALA A 9 45.25 31.78 -38.40
CA ALA A 9 43.95 31.17 -38.58
C ALA A 9 43.72 29.97 -37.63
N VAL A 10 44.71 29.11 -37.42
CA VAL A 10 44.63 27.98 -36.47
C VAL A 10 44.46 28.45 -35.05
N ILE A 11 45.16 29.50 -34.64
CA ILE A 11 45.02 30.07 -33.26
C ILE A 11 43.62 30.69 -33.11
N LEU A 12 43.09 31.38 -34.12
CA LEU A 12 41.75 31.98 -34.06
C LEU A 12 40.65 30.92 -33.94
N PHE A 13 40.77 29.83 -34.70
CA PHE A 13 39.80 28.69 -34.64
C PHE A 13 39.90 27.96 -33.29
N SER A 14 41.08 27.83 -32.70
CA SER A 14 41.25 27.21 -31.39
C SER A 14 40.64 28.07 -30.29
N ILE A 15 40.77 29.40 -30.35
CA ILE A 15 40.16 30.32 -29.37
C ILE A 15 38.62 30.32 -29.51
N LEU A 16 38.06 30.30 -30.75
CA LEU A 16 36.64 30.20 -30.97
C LEU A 16 36.06 28.87 -30.50
N GLY A 17 36.77 27.76 -30.69
CA GLY A 17 36.39 26.43 -30.19
C GLY A 17 36.34 26.39 -28.64
N CYS A 18 37.34 26.97 -27.96
CA CYS A 18 37.35 27.07 -26.49
C CYS A 18 36.22 27.93 -25.95
N VAL A 19 35.90 29.05 -26.59
CA VAL A 19 34.76 29.91 -26.16
C VAL A 19 33.42 29.21 -26.32
N ALA A 20 33.23 28.40 -27.40
CA ALA A 20 32.00 27.61 -27.62
C ALA A 20 31.83 26.51 -26.55
N VAL A 21 32.93 25.85 -26.18
CA VAL A 21 32.91 24.81 -25.11
C VAL A 21 32.62 25.42 -23.76
N VAL A 22 33.26 26.56 -23.42
CA VAL A 22 33.01 27.25 -22.15
C VAL A 22 31.57 27.77 -22.07
N LYS A 23 31.02 28.33 -23.16
CA LYS A 23 29.58 28.70 -23.22
C LYS A 23 28.65 27.54 -23.02
N LYS A 24 28.95 26.36 -23.60
CA LYS A 24 28.13 25.17 -23.46
C LYS A 24 28.19 24.58 -22.05
N ILE A 25 29.37 24.67 -21.38
CA ILE A 25 29.53 24.26 -19.98
C ILE A 25 28.84 25.25 -19.03
N ALA A 26 28.95 26.55 -19.27
CA ALA A 26 28.28 27.59 -18.49
C ALA A 26 26.73 27.47 -18.62
N SER A 27 26.20 27.25 -19.83
CA SER A 27 24.77 27.03 -20.05
C SER A 27 24.28 25.78 -19.32
N LYS A 28 25.07 24.70 -19.31
CA LYS A 28 24.71 23.46 -18.59
C LYS A 28 24.78 23.65 -17.06
N ARG A 29 25.71 24.46 -16.56
CA ARG A 29 25.74 24.83 -15.13
C ARG A 29 24.57 25.71 -14.73
N HIS A 30 24.21 26.69 -15.56
CA HIS A 30 23.06 27.56 -15.30
C HIS A 30 21.74 26.79 -15.28
N THR A 31 21.61 25.75 -16.15
CA THR A 31 20.44 24.87 -16.14
C THR A 31 20.41 23.94 -14.91
N ILE A 32 21.57 23.58 -14.37
CA ILE A 32 21.68 22.76 -13.14
C ILE A 32 21.43 23.63 -11.90
N GLU A 33 21.93 24.86 -11.86
CA GLU A 33 21.68 25.79 -10.74
C GLU A 33 20.23 26.28 -10.69
N THR A 34 19.58 26.58 -11.82
CA THR A 34 18.14 26.89 -11.86
C THR A 34 17.26 25.70 -11.49
N ALA A 35 17.68 24.47 -11.74
CA ALA A 35 16.99 23.27 -11.28
C ALA A 35 17.22 23.02 -9.78
N SER A 36 18.37 23.42 -9.22
CA SER A 36 18.69 23.32 -7.79
C SER A 36 17.98 24.39 -6.97
N GLU A 37 17.94 25.64 -7.46
CA GLU A 37 17.25 26.75 -6.77
C GLU A 37 15.72 26.58 -6.76
N ARG A 38 15.13 25.94 -7.76
CA ARG A 38 13.70 25.55 -7.72
C ARG A 38 13.38 24.46 -6.71
N LYS A 39 14.38 23.72 -6.19
CA LYS A 39 14.20 22.73 -5.14
C LYS A 39 14.31 23.27 -3.72
N SER A 40 14.68 24.51 -3.53
CA SER A 40 14.96 25.10 -2.21
C SER A 40 13.91 26.11 -1.70
N GLN A 41 12.77 26.27 -2.37
CA GLN A 41 11.64 26.97 -1.78
C GLN A 41 10.70 25.95 -1.14
N PRO A 42 10.26 26.14 0.14
CA PRO A 42 9.23 25.30 0.73
C PRO A 42 7.89 25.65 0.06
N VAL A 43 7.53 24.93 -0.97
CA VAL A 43 6.16 24.94 -1.47
C VAL A 43 5.35 24.16 -0.45
N LEU A 44 4.78 24.90 0.49
CA LEU A 44 3.57 24.51 1.20
C LEU A 44 2.46 24.46 0.16
N SER A 45 1.83 23.33 0.06
CA SER A 45 0.70 22.95 -0.78
C SER A 45 1.12 22.34 -2.12
N GLU A 46 0.92 21.12 -2.14
CA GLU A 46 0.29 20.24 -3.11
C GLU A 46 0.80 18.84 -2.81
N THR A 47 -0.08 18.05 -2.25
CA THR A 47 0.03 16.62 -2.16
C THR A 47 0.52 16.11 -3.51
N PRO A 48 1.64 15.36 -3.60
CA PRO A 48 1.74 14.46 -4.71
C PRO A 48 0.70 13.37 -4.45
N VAL A 49 -0.53 13.62 -4.92
CA VAL A 49 -1.36 12.54 -5.40
C VAL A 49 -0.46 11.86 -6.40
N ILE A 50 0.09 10.71 -6.03
CA ILE A 50 0.68 9.80 -7.00
C ILE A 50 -0.53 9.25 -7.76
N SER A 51 -1.16 10.10 -8.53
CA SER A 51 -1.89 9.72 -9.70
C SER A 51 -0.82 9.34 -10.71
N MET A 52 -0.37 8.11 -10.66
CA MET A 52 0.26 7.54 -11.82
C MET A 52 -0.76 7.67 -12.94
N PRO A 53 -0.42 8.24 -14.11
CA PRO A 53 -1.30 8.16 -15.24
C PRO A 53 -1.45 6.68 -15.57
N VAL A 54 -2.53 6.08 -15.11
CA VAL A 54 -2.92 4.74 -15.51
C VAL A 54 -3.24 4.87 -16.97
N LYS A 55 -2.31 4.44 -17.84
CA LYS A 55 -2.65 4.20 -19.23
C LYS A 55 -3.84 3.25 -19.19
N SER A 56 -4.84 3.52 -19.98
CA SER A 56 -6.16 2.83 -20.02
C SER A 56 -6.09 1.30 -20.14
N ASN A 57 -4.91 0.71 -20.27
CA ASN A 57 -4.68 -0.73 -20.38
C ASN A 57 -4.21 -1.42 -19.07
N ASP A 58 -3.96 -0.67 -17.98
CA ASP A 58 -3.35 -1.20 -16.75
C ASP A 58 -4.30 -1.23 -15.54
N LEU A 59 -5.58 -0.88 -15.74
CA LEU A 59 -6.59 -1.07 -14.70
C LEU A 59 -6.88 -2.56 -14.54
N PRO A 60 -7.03 -3.04 -13.30
CA PRO A 60 -7.42 -4.42 -13.05
C PRO A 60 -8.80 -4.66 -13.66
N VAL A 61 -8.82 -5.31 -14.80
CA VAL A 61 -10.03 -5.88 -15.37
C VAL A 61 -10.35 -7.10 -14.50
N GLY A 62 -11.55 -7.18 -13.99
CA GLY A 62 -12.06 -8.39 -13.32
C GLY A 62 -11.86 -9.63 -14.20
N PRO A 63 -12.07 -10.84 -13.68
CA PRO A 63 -11.80 -12.08 -14.41
C PRO A 63 -12.39 -12.01 -15.82
N PRO A 64 -11.68 -12.51 -16.85
CA PRO A 64 -12.14 -12.41 -18.23
C PRO A 64 -13.45 -13.17 -18.39
N GLN A 65 -14.55 -12.46 -18.31
CA GLN A 65 -15.85 -12.97 -18.72
C GLN A 65 -15.98 -12.74 -20.23
N LYS A 66 -16.28 -13.81 -20.95
CA LYS A 66 -16.74 -13.72 -22.34
C LYS A 66 -17.92 -12.75 -22.38
N GLU A 67 -17.83 -11.83 -23.31
CA GLU A 67 -18.79 -10.76 -23.59
C GLU A 67 -20.26 -11.12 -23.29
N LYS A 68 -20.80 -10.55 -22.24
CA LYS A 68 -22.18 -10.06 -22.20
C LYS A 68 -22.11 -8.67 -21.62
N VAL A 69 -22.47 -7.71 -22.44
CA VAL A 69 -22.65 -6.31 -22.06
C VAL A 69 -23.55 -6.25 -20.83
N PHE A 70 -22.95 -5.99 -19.68
CA PHE A 70 -23.69 -5.62 -18.47
C PHE A 70 -23.49 -4.13 -18.22
N THR A 71 -24.32 -3.36 -18.89
CA THR A 71 -24.62 -1.99 -18.50
C THR A 71 -25.38 -2.04 -17.18
N ARG A 72 -24.70 -1.95 -16.06
CA ARG A 72 -25.36 -1.60 -14.80
C ARG A 72 -24.37 -0.90 -13.88
N THR A 73 -24.43 0.43 -13.91
CA THR A 73 -24.12 1.27 -12.74
C THR A 73 -25.02 0.78 -11.60
N MET A 74 -24.49 0.03 -10.68
CA MET A 74 -25.24 -0.31 -9.48
C MET A 74 -24.99 0.76 -8.42
N PRO A 75 -26.03 1.52 -8.03
CA PRO A 75 -26.12 2.00 -6.66
C PRO A 75 -26.11 0.78 -5.72
N PRO A 76 -25.78 0.91 -4.43
CA PRO A 76 -25.91 -0.18 -3.48
C PRO A 76 -27.32 -0.74 -3.63
N GLY A 77 -27.42 -1.98 -4.12
CA GLY A 77 -28.71 -2.62 -4.35
C GLY A 77 -29.38 -2.89 -3.02
N ASP A 78 -30.69 -2.61 -2.94
CA ASP A 78 -31.58 -3.00 -1.84
C ASP A 78 -31.75 -4.53 -1.72
N GLY A 79 -30.82 -5.30 -2.26
CA GLY A 79 -30.78 -6.75 -2.13
C GLY A 79 -30.20 -7.16 -0.77
N GLU A 80 -30.84 -8.13 -0.12
CA GLU A 80 -30.33 -8.74 1.11
C GLU A 80 -28.90 -9.25 0.88
N LEU A 81 -27.96 -8.78 1.70
CA LEU A 81 -26.56 -9.19 1.60
C LEU A 81 -26.38 -10.63 2.03
N VAL A 82 -25.79 -11.43 1.16
CA VAL A 82 -25.47 -12.84 1.48
C VAL A 82 -24.35 -12.85 2.53
N ARG A 83 -24.61 -13.49 3.65
CA ARG A 83 -23.66 -13.65 4.75
C ARG A 83 -23.27 -15.12 4.92
N PRO A 84 -22.09 -15.38 5.54
CA PRO A 84 -21.71 -16.75 5.87
C PRO A 84 -22.75 -17.39 6.80
N ALA A 85 -22.93 -18.70 6.63
CA ALA A 85 -23.74 -19.48 7.57
C ALA A 85 -23.16 -19.37 8.98
N VAL A 86 -24.04 -19.32 9.97
CA VAL A 86 -23.59 -19.38 11.38
C VAL A 86 -23.07 -20.79 11.64
N LEU A 87 -21.77 -20.88 11.92
CA LEU A 87 -21.14 -22.14 12.30
C LEU A 87 -21.47 -22.47 13.76
N GLU A 88 -21.72 -23.75 14.06
CA GLU A 88 -21.94 -24.20 15.45
C GLU A 88 -20.76 -23.84 16.36
N LYS A 89 -19.54 -23.85 15.82
CA LYS A 89 -18.34 -23.43 16.51
C LYS A 89 -17.48 -22.57 15.58
N ASP A 90 -17.39 -21.30 15.92
CA ASP A 90 -16.42 -20.39 15.29
C ASP A 90 -15.12 -20.44 16.11
N ASP A 91 -14.18 -21.26 15.66
CA ASP A 91 -12.86 -21.45 16.25
C ASP A 91 -11.74 -20.65 15.56
N PHE A 92 -12.09 -19.78 14.62
CA PHE A 92 -11.11 -18.84 14.05
C PHE A 92 -10.59 -17.92 15.14
N PRO A 93 -9.26 -17.82 15.36
CA PRO A 93 -8.70 -17.04 16.43
C PRO A 93 -9.16 -15.58 16.38
N ASN A 94 -9.67 -15.04 17.48
CA ASN A 94 -10.06 -13.63 17.57
C ASN A 94 -9.01 -12.87 18.41
N ILE A 95 -8.05 -12.26 17.72
CA ILE A 95 -6.88 -11.60 18.32
C ILE A 95 -6.79 -10.16 17.82
N ASP A 96 -6.42 -9.24 18.71
CA ASP A 96 -5.98 -7.91 18.34
C ASP A 96 -4.78 -7.50 19.23
N ARG A 97 -3.60 -7.55 18.64
CA ARG A 97 -2.33 -7.14 19.27
C ARG A 97 -1.63 -6.06 18.44
N ILE A 98 -2.34 -5.43 17.51
CA ILE A 98 -1.78 -4.47 16.58
C ILE A 98 -1.08 -3.31 17.27
N PHE A 99 -1.59 -2.93 18.47
CA PHE A 99 -1.00 -1.87 19.29
C PHE A 99 0.48 -2.12 19.64
N GLN A 100 0.92 -3.40 19.68
CA GLN A 100 2.30 -3.77 19.95
C GLN A 100 3.28 -3.37 18.84
N LEU A 101 2.77 -3.06 17.63
CA LEU A 101 3.58 -2.47 16.58
C LEU A 101 3.81 -0.96 16.77
N PHE A 102 2.86 -0.29 17.45
CA PHE A 102 2.84 1.17 17.52
C PHE A 102 3.23 1.72 18.91
N THR A 103 3.17 0.89 19.95
CA THR A 103 3.59 1.33 21.29
C THR A 103 5.10 1.63 21.35
N LEU A 104 5.46 2.69 22.08
CA LEU A 104 6.85 3.05 22.33
C LEU A 104 7.43 2.35 23.57
N GLY A 105 6.61 1.58 24.28
CA GLY A 105 6.97 0.88 25.52
C GLY A 105 7.62 -0.50 25.29
N PRO A 106 7.89 -1.22 26.39
CA PRO A 106 8.53 -2.55 26.36
C PRO A 106 7.63 -3.66 25.78
N SER A 107 6.32 -3.44 25.75
CA SER A 107 5.34 -4.43 25.24
C SER A 107 5.27 -4.54 23.72
N LYS A 108 6.16 -3.86 22.99
CA LYS A 108 6.21 -3.93 21.54
C LYS A 108 6.69 -5.29 21.03
N PHE A 109 6.26 -5.65 19.82
CA PHE A 109 6.79 -6.85 19.15
C PHE A 109 8.29 -6.77 18.94
N PRO A 110 9.02 -7.90 18.97
CA PRO A 110 10.47 -7.94 18.79
C PRO A 110 10.95 -7.52 17.39
N ILE A 111 10.03 -7.41 16.43
CA ILE A 111 10.28 -6.99 15.06
C ILE A 111 10.33 -5.46 14.87
N VAL A 112 10.00 -4.69 15.91
CA VAL A 112 10.03 -3.23 15.87
C VAL A 112 10.99 -2.67 16.91
N GLU A 113 11.59 -1.54 16.59
CA GLU A 113 12.39 -0.73 17.50
C GLU A 113 11.90 0.71 17.55
N THR A 114 12.12 1.36 18.68
CA THR A 114 11.82 2.78 18.85
C THR A 114 13.08 3.58 18.64
N ILE A 115 13.03 4.53 17.72
CA ILE A 115 14.11 5.47 17.44
C ILE A 115 13.71 6.88 17.81
N THR A 116 14.71 7.73 18.02
CA THR A 116 14.53 9.16 18.25
C THR A 116 14.89 9.91 16.98
N TYR A 117 14.00 10.78 16.53
CA TYR A 117 14.26 11.63 15.39
C TYR A 117 15.38 12.63 15.69
N SER A 118 16.32 12.72 14.76
CA SER A 118 17.28 13.82 14.67
C SER A 118 17.37 14.31 13.23
N SER A 119 17.37 15.60 13.05
CA SER A 119 17.60 16.23 11.75
C SER A 119 19.03 15.95 11.23
N SER A 120 19.97 15.65 12.13
CA SER A 120 21.36 15.27 11.82
C SER A 120 21.51 13.75 11.87
N ALA A 121 21.09 13.05 10.80
CA ALA A 121 21.22 11.61 10.72
C ALA A 121 22.57 11.18 10.16
N PRO A 122 23.29 10.22 10.81
CA PRO A 122 24.66 9.83 10.43
C PRO A 122 24.79 9.29 9.00
N TRP A 123 23.71 8.67 8.49
CA TRP A 123 23.66 8.10 7.14
C TRP A 123 23.30 9.09 6.04
N LEU A 124 22.92 10.33 6.40
CA LEU A 124 22.51 11.36 5.45
C LEU A 124 23.43 12.58 5.56
N LYS A 125 24.09 12.92 4.44
CA LYS A 125 25.00 14.07 4.38
C LYS A 125 24.42 15.18 3.52
N GLY A 126 24.77 16.43 3.85
CA GLY A 126 24.51 17.61 3.02
C GLY A 126 23.16 18.30 3.23
N ARG A 127 22.22 17.69 3.97
CA ARG A 127 20.94 18.30 4.36
C ARG A 127 20.35 17.65 5.61
N PRO A 128 19.42 18.33 6.28
CA PRO A 128 18.65 17.72 7.36
C PRO A 128 17.86 16.48 6.89
N ALA A 129 17.75 15.49 7.75
CA ALA A 129 16.94 14.31 7.51
C ALA A 129 15.46 14.63 7.72
N TRP A 130 14.62 14.08 6.86
CA TRP A 130 13.17 14.15 6.96
C TRP A 130 12.57 12.77 7.30
N LEU A 131 11.30 12.73 7.64
CA LEU A 131 10.64 11.46 7.97
C LEU A 131 10.72 10.43 6.84
N VAL A 132 10.69 10.89 5.59
CA VAL A 132 10.83 10.02 4.41
C VAL A 132 12.21 9.36 4.33
N ASP A 133 13.26 10.04 4.82
CA ASP A 133 14.60 9.47 4.84
C ASP A 133 14.69 8.34 5.87
N TYR A 134 14.07 8.52 7.02
CA TYR A 134 13.94 7.46 8.03
C TYR A 134 13.12 6.28 7.51
N ALA A 135 11.99 6.54 6.86
CA ALA A 135 11.17 5.49 6.25
C ALA A 135 11.97 4.65 5.24
N SER A 136 12.77 5.32 4.40
CA SER A 136 13.63 4.68 3.41
C SER A 136 14.77 3.89 4.06
N TYR A 137 15.48 4.48 5.04
CA TYR A 137 16.62 3.86 5.69
C TYR A 137 16.25 2.58 6.45
N TYR A 138 15.11 2.61 7.18
CA TYR A 138 14.61 1.46 7.95
C TYR A 138 13.70 0.53 7.14
N ASN A 139 13.52 0.80 5.84
CA ASN A 139 12.57 0.05 5.01
C ASN A 139 11.22 -0.13 5.71
N THR A 140 10.67 0.99 6.17
CA THR A 140 9.41 1.11 6.90
C THR A 140 8.54 2.18 6.26
N SER A 141 7.23 1.95 6.12
CA SER A 141 6.37 2.92 5.47
C SER A 141 6.22 4.21 6.28
N ARG A 142 6.05 5.35 5.59
CA ARG A 142 5.73 6.63 6.24
C ARG A 142 4.44 6.55 7.06
N HIS A 143 3.46 5.78 6.58
CA HIS A 143 2.19 5.55 7.26
C HIS A 143 2.38 4.83 8.60
N PHE A 144 3.27 3.83 8.64
CA PHE A 144 3.63 3.13 9.87
C PHE A 144 4.27 4.07 10.90
N ILE A 145 5.25 4.84 10.45
CA ILE A 145 5.93 5.82 11.32
C ILE A 145 4.92 6.84 11.88
N ALA A 146 4.05 7.37 11.02
CA ALA A 146 3.02 8.32 11.42
C ALA A 146 2.10 7.77 12.51
N ARG A 147 1.63 6.53 12.35
CA ARG A 147 0.80 5.87 13.37
C ARG A 147 1.54 5.66 14.68
N SER A 148 2.82 5.38 14.66
CA SER A 148 3.61 5.20 15.88
C SER A 148 3.93 6.53 16.60
N LEU A 149 3.86 7.67 15.91
CA LEU A 149 4.03 8.98 16.54
C LEU A 149 2.88 9.35 17.47
N ASN A 150 1.64 9.16 17.04
CA ASN A 150 0.45 9.64 17.76
C ASN A 150 -0.82 8.81 17.53
N GLY A 151 -0.71 7.63 16.93
CA GLY A 151 -1.85 6.76 16.60
C GLY A 151 -2.70 7.21 15.40
N LYS A 152 -2.36 8.33 14.75
CA LYS A 152 -3.12 8.86 13.61
C LYS A 152 -2.47 8.47 12.29
N PRO A 153 -3.26 8.13 11.25
CA PRO A 153 -2.73 7.76 9.94
C PRO A 153 -2.25 8.96 9.10
N ASP A 154 -2.68 10.16 9.44
CA ASP A 154 -2.33 11.36 8.70
C ASP A 154 -0.92 11.83 9.06
N TYR A 155 0.02 11.60 8.14
CA TYR A 155 1.40 12.02 8.30
C TYR A 155 1.72 13.38 7.63
N PHE A 156 0.80 13.94 6.85
CA PHE A 156 1.01 15.25 6.22
C PHE A 156 0.82 16.40 7.19
N SER A 157 -0.13 16.28 8.10
CA SER A 157 -0.39 17.27 9.14
C SER A 157 0.48 17.10 10.39
N GLN A 158 1.23 15.98 10.49
CA GLN A 158 2.05 15.70 11.67
C GLN A 158 3.35 16.50 11.65
N LYS A 159 3.57 17.25 12.70
CA LYS A 159 4.85 17.92 12.95
C LYS A 159 5.78 16.97 13.67
N ILE A 160 6.93 16.69 13.06
CA ILE A 160 8.05 16.01 13.73
C ILE A 160 9.10 17.05 14.13
N SER A 161 9.59 16.92 15.34
CA SER A 161 10.64 17.80 15.89
C SER A 161 11.79 16.98 16.46
N GLU A 162 12.93 17.60 16.64
CA GLU A 162 14.09 17.01 17.28
C GLU A 162 13.69 16.35 18.60
N GLY A 163 14.10 15.08 18.79
CA GLY A 163 13.73 14.30 19.97
C GLY A 163 12.38 13.56 19.87
N SER A 164 11.56 13.75 18.84
CA SER A 164 10.35 12.96 18.63
C SER A 164 10.68 11.49 18.51
N ARG A 165 9.86 10.62 19.14
CA ARG A 165 10.08 9.16 19.14
C ARG A 165 9.02 8.47 18.31
N PHE A 166 9.44 7.47 17.54
CA PHE A 166 8.55 6.63 16.72
C PHE A 166 9.14 5.24 16.50
N ASN A 167 8.30 4.31 16.08
CA ASN A 167 8.73 2.96 15.76
C ASN A 167 9.09 2.81 14.29
N VAL A 168 10.04 1.91 14.06
CA VAL A 168 10.43 1.40 12.73
C VAL A 168 10.58 -0.11 12.81
N PHE A 169 10.52 -0.78 11.66
CA PHE A 169 10.90 -2.20 11.62
C PHE A 169 12.40 -2.34 11.75
N ARG A 170 12.82 -3.28 12.56
CA ARG A 170 14.23 -3.60 12.77
C ARG A 170 14.88 -4.02 11.46
N THR A 171 16.08 -3.50 11.20
CA THR A 171 16.87 -3.80 10.00
C THR A 171 17.64 -5.12 10.11
N ASP A 172 17.90 -5.57 11.33
CA ASP A 172 18.57 -6.84 11.66
C ASP A 172 17.60 -8.03 11.71
N LYS A 173 16.30 -7.83 11.37
CA LYS A 173 15.29 -8.87 11.30
C LYS A 173 14.77 -9.08 9.89
N ARG A 174 14.72 -10.34 9.46
CA ARG A 174 14.15 -10.75 8.19
C ARG A 174 12.69 -11.14 8.40
N ILE A 175 11.79 -10.21 8.03
CA ILE A 175 10.36 -10.31 8.32
C ILE A 175 9.58 -10.45 7.03
N GLN A 176 8.57 -11.31 7.03
CA GLN A 176 7.51 -11.37 6.02
C GLN A 176 6.15 -11.24 6.69
N PHE A 177 5.21 -10.63 5.99
CA PHE A 177 3.81 -10.58 6.41
C PHE A 177 2.99 -11.62 5.67
N TYR A 178 2.05 -12.22 6.40
CA TYR A 178 1.11 -13.19 5.86
C TYR A 178 -0.31 -12.85 6.27
N LEU A 179 -1.20 -12.93 5.30
CA LEU A 179 -2.63 -12.83 5.48
C LEU A 179 -3.25 -14.19 5.18
N LEU A 180 -4.21 -14.60 6.00
CA LEU A 180 -5.00 -15.81 5.79
C LEU A 180 -6.47 -15.44 5.71
N ALA A 181 -7.07 -15.49 4.53
CA ALA A 181 -8.48 -15.23 4.34
C ALA A 181 -9.28 -16.54 4.34
N ASP A 182 -10.22 -16.64 5.25
CA ASP A 182 -11.19 -17.72 5.37
C ASP A 182 -12.52 -17.30 4.71
N ILE A 183 -12.84 -17.96 3.60
CA ILE A 183 -14.06 -17.62 2.86
C ILE A 183 -15.30 -17.99 3.66
N SER A 184 -15.30 -19.13 4.35
CA SER A 184 -16.49 -19.63 5.05
C SER A 184 -16.92 -18.76 6.23
N ARG A 185 -16.00 -17.96 6.78
CA ARG A 185 -16.24 -17.11 7.96
C ARG A 185 -16.22 -15.61 7.65
N CYS A 186 -15.85 -15.21 6.43
CA CYS A 186 -15.56 -13.82 6.10
C CYS A 186 -14.58 -13.19 7.12
N LYS A 187 -13.51 -13.91 7.46
CA LYS A 187 -12.46 -13.47 8.39
C LYS A 187 -11.09 -13.54 7.75
N MET A 188 -10.18 -12.70 8.25
CA MET A 188 -8.80 -12.69 7.78
C MET A 188 -7.83 -12.53 8.96
N GLY A 189 -6.94 -13.50 9.13
CA GLY A 189 -5.83 -13.43 10.08
C GLY A 189 -4.64 -12.70 9.48
N PHE A 190 -4.00 -11.83 10.25
CA PHE A 190 -2.79 -11.12 9.88
C PHE A 190 -1.64 -11.57 10.76
N TYR A 191 -0.59 -12.08 10.14
CA TYR A 191 0.59 -12.65 10.79
C TYR A 191 1.87 -11.95 10.36
N TYR A 192 2.89 -11.98 11.22
CA TYR A 192 4.26 -11.87 10.75
C TYR A 192 5.00 -13.20 10.93
N VAL A 193 5.99 -13.42 10.08
CA VAL A 193 6.93 -14.54 10.14
C VAL A 193 8.34 -13.98 10.27
N ASP A 194 9.04 -14.36 11.34
CA ASP A 194 10.47 -14.14 11.47
C ASP A 194 11.20 -15.27 10.71
N LEU A 195 11.87 -14.93 9.63
CA LEU A 195 12.52 -15.92 8.76
C LEU A 195 13.78 -16.53 9.37
N GLU A 196 14.31 -15.94 10.44
CA GLU A 196 15.51 -16.46 11.12
C GLU A 196 15.14 -17.52 12.13
N THR A 197 14.08 -17.29 12.92
CA THR A 197 13.61 -18.24 13.93
C THR A 197 12.57 -19.21 13.38
N ASN A 198 12.03 -18.91 12.19
CA ASN A 198 10.90 -19.63 11.60
C ASN A 198 9.64 -19.62 12.49
N GLU A 199 9.49 -18.56 13.26
CA GLU A 199 8.32 -18.32 14.12
C GLU A 199 7.27 -17.48 13.41
N ARG A 200 6.01 -17.86 13.62
CA ARG A 200 4.84 -17.12 13.12
C ARG A 200 4.01 -16.65 14.29
N ILE A 201 3.62 -15.38 14.25
CA ILE A 201 2.78 -14.76 15.28
C ILE A 201 1.55 -14.12 14.63
N LEU A 202 0.36 -14.48 15.08
CA LEU A 202 -0.88 -13.80 14.74
C LEU A 202 -0.93 -12.43 15.40
N ILE A 203 -1.03 -11.37 14.60
CA ILE A 203 -1.10 -9.99 15.07
C ILE A 203 -2.53 -9.57 15.33
N LYS A 204 -3.41 -9.77 14.31
CA LYS A 204 -4.80 -9.34 14.40
C LYS A 204 -5.69 -10.19 13.49
N THR A 205 -6.95 -10.29 13.88
CA THR A 205 -8.02 -10.88 13.06
C THR A 205 -8.97 -9.77 12.62
N TYR A 206 -9.27 -9.75 11.33
CA TYR A 206 -10.20 -8.81 10.71
C TYR A 206 -11.47 -9.52 10.26
N SER A 207 -12.62 -8.83 10.35
CA SER A 207 -13.79 -9.19 9.57
C SER A 207 -13.66 -8.60 8.18
N VAL A 208 -13.95 -9.37 7.13
CA VAL A 208 -13.75 -8.96 5.74
C VAL A 208 -14.98 -9.20 4.89
N GLY A 209 -15.19 -8.33 3.90
CA GLY A 209 -16.13 -8.56 2.82
C GLY A 209 -15.46 -9.32 1.68
N LEU A 210 -16.15 -10.26 1.07
CA LEU A 210 -15.63 -11.16 0.04
C LEU A 210 -16.47 -11.08 -1.24
N GLY A 211 -16.02 -11.81 -2.28
CA GLY A 211 -16.70 -11.89 -3.55
C GLY A 211 -18.08 -12.52 -3.44
N ARG A 212 -19.03 -12.04 -4.24
CA ARG A 212 -20.38 -12.61 -4.35
C ARG A 212 -20.32 -14.11 -4.64
N PRO A 213 -21.34 -14.88 -4.23
CA PRO A 213 -21.43 -16.31 -4.55
C PRO A 213 -21.34 -16.55 -6.06
N ASP A 214 -20.54 -17.53 -6.45
CA ASP A 214 -20.42 -18.00 -7.83
C ASP A 214 -20.22 -19.53 -7.85
N SER A 215 -21.24 -20.26 -8.23
CA SER A 215 -21.22 -21.73 -8.31
C SER A 215 -20.22 -22.29 -9.33
N ARG A 216 -19.73 -21.45 -10.27
CA ARG A 216 -18.73 -21.84 -11.26
C ARG A 216 -17.30 -21.70 -10.74
N SER A 217 -17.11 -20.99 -9.66
CA SER A 217 -15.80 -20.81 -9.02
C SER A 217 -15.49 -21.97 -8.09
N SER A 218 -14.23 -22.40 -8.07
CA SER A 218 -13.76 -23.43 -7.14
C SER A 218 -13.87 -23.02 -5.67
N SER A 219 -13.90 -21.72 -5.39
CA SER A 219 -14.12 -21.18 -4.05
C SER A 219 -15.59 -21.14 -3.63
N GLY A 220 -16.52 -21.25 -4.58
CA GLY A 220 -17.94 -20.97 -4.38
C GLY A 220 -18.29 -19.49 -4.39
N THR A 221 -17.30 -18.59 -4.56
CA THR A 221 -17.44 -17.15 -4.62
C THR A 221 -16.56 -16.56 -5.73
N LEU A 222 -16.70 -15.27 -6.01
CA LEU A 222 -15.79 -14.56 -6.92
C LEU A 222 -14.39 -14.33 -6.32
N THR A 223 -14.21 -14.44 -5.01
CA THR A 223 -12.88 -14.38 -4.38
C THR A 223 -12.11 -15.67 -4.70
N PRO A 224 -10.91 -15.58 -5.31
CA PRO A 224 -10.16 -16.75 -5.75
C PRO A 224 -9.50 -17.49 -4.58
N LEU A 225 -9.26 -18.81 -4.76
CA LEU A 225 -8.44 -19.59 -3.84
C LEU A 225 -6.95 -19.50 -4.21
N GLY A 226 -6.11 -19.75 -3.22
CA GLY A 226 -4.67 -19.95 -3.37
C GLY A 226 -3.84 -18.88 -2.73
N ARG A 227 -2.52 -18.93 -2.99
CA ARG A 227 -1.55 -18.00 -2.43
C ARG A 227 -1.08 -17.00 -3.48
N TYR A 228 -1.08 -15.73 -3.10
CA TYR A 228 -0.64 -14.61 -3.93
C TYR A 228 0.34 -13.73 -3.15
N SER A 229 1.32 -13.13 -3.86
CA SER A 229 2.08 -12.02 -3.30
C SER A 229 1.25 -10.73 -3.37
N LEU A 230 1.50 -9.81 -2.44
CA LEU A 230 0.94 -8.46 -2.52
C LEU A 230 1.88 -7.56 -3.33
N GLY A 231 1.30 -6.73 -4.19
CA GLY A 231 2.05 -5.88 -5.10
C GLY A 231 2.43 -4.54 -4.46
N SER A 232 3.44 -3.90 -5.08
CA SER A 232 3.94 -2.59 -4.67
C SER A 232 3.16 -1.41 -5.26
N HIS A 233 2.30 -1.64 -6.26
CA HIS A 233 1.49 -0.60 -6.91
C HIS A 233 0.24 -0.29 -6.08
N VAL A 234 0.49 0.19 -4.86
CA VAL A 234 -0.57 0.54 -3.90
C VAL A 234 -1.13 1.93 -4.17
N ALA A 235 -2.37 2.17 -3.75
CA ALA A 235 -3.00 3.48 -3.90
C ALA A 235 -3.65 3.96 -2.60
N VAL A 236 -3.69 5.29 -2.47
CA VAL A 236 -4.40 6.03 -1.42
C VAL A 236 -5.43 6.90 -2.13
N TYR A 237 -6.68 6.74 -1.76
CA TYR A 237 -7.77 7.52 -2.34
C TYR A 237 -8.39 8.43 -1.27
N THR A 238 -8.68 9.65 -1.70
CA THR A 238 -9.41 10.66 -0.93
C THR A 238 -10.59 11.16 -1.76
N ALA A 239 -11.49 11.89 -1.13
CA ALA A 239 -12.62 12.51 -1.82
C ALA A 239 -12.15 13.34 -3.03
N GLY A 240 -12.87 13.24 -4.14
CA GLY A 240 -12.57 13.94 -5.39
C GLY A 240 -11.48 13.31 -6.27
N VAL A 241 -10.83 12.22 -5.85
CA VAL A 241 -9.88 11.50 -6.70
C VAL A 241 -10.64 10.65 -7.70
N GLU A 242 -10.57 11.04 -8.97
CA GLU A 242 -11.23 10.34 -10.07
C GLU A 242 -10.26 9.40 -10.81
N GLY A 243 -10.80 8.34 -11.38
CA GLY A 243 -10.10 7.38 -12.21
C GLY A 243 -11.07 6.61 -13.11
N TYR A 244 -10.58 5.58 -13.80
CA TYR A 244 -11.41 4.73 -14.65
C TYR A 244 -11.58 3.36 -14.01
N TYR A 245 -12.82 2.88 -13.97
CA TYR A 245 -13.20 1.54 -13.56
C TYR A 245 -14.25 0.99 -14.54
N HIS A 246 -13.96 -0.16 -15.18
CA HIS A 246 -14.79 -0.71 -16.26
C HIS A 246 -15.13 0.33 -17.35
N ASP A 247 -14.09 1.05 -17.82
CA ASP A 247 -14.18 2.12 -18.84
C ASP A 247 -15.08 3.32 -18.47
N GLN A 248 -15.55 3.38 -17.23
CA GLN A 248 -16.29 4.52 -16.70
C GLN A 248 -15.41 5.37 -15.80
N LYS A 249 -15.52 6.69 -15.95
CA LYS A 249 -14.89 7.64 -15.04
C LYS A 249 -15.67 7.67 -13.75
N VAL A 250 -15.01 7.28 -12.67
CA VAL A 250 -15.62 7.17 -11.33
C VAL A 250 -14.70 7.79 -10.29
N GLU A 251 -15.29 8.22 -9.18
CA GLU A 251 -14.53 8.57 -8.00
C GLU A 251 -14.03 7.29 -7.31
N MET A 252 -12.71 7.19 -7.14
CA MET A 252 -12.06 5.93 -6.74
C MET A 252 -12.46 5.45 -5.34
N MET A 253 -12.71 6.38 -4.40
CA MET A 253 -13.22 6.03 -3.06
C MET A 253 -14.57 5.29 -3.10
N ARG A 254 -15.39 5.56 -4.10
CA ARG A 254 -16.71 4.91 -4.26
C ARG A 254 -16.61 3.45 -4.71
N VAL A 255 -15.43 3.02 -5.14
CA VAL A 255 -15.16 1.65 -5.60
C VAL A 255 -14.21 0.93 -4.66
N PHE A 256 -13.08 1.58 -4.35
CA PHE A 256 -11.95 0.94 -3.64
C PHE A 256 -11.80 1.39 -2.18
N GLY A 257 -12.68 2.25 -1.67
CA GLY A 257 -12.50 2.84 -0.37
C GLY A 257 -11.26 3.75 -0.32
N THR A 258 -10.63 3.87 0.85
CA THR A 258 -9.50 4.80 1.06
C THR A 258 -8.15 4.24 0.65
N ARG A 259 -8.01 2.92 0.49
CA ARG A 259 -6.73 2.24 0.19
C ARG A 259 -6.94 1.05 -0.74
N TRP A 260 -5.91 0.80 -1.54
CA TRP A 260 -5.82 -0.35 -2.44
C TRP A 260 -4.44 -1.01 -2.36
N ILE A 261 -4.42 -2.34 -2.26
CA ILE A 261 -3.21 -3.18 -2.36
C ILE A 261 -3.51 -4.29 -3.35
N PRO A 262 -2.91 -4.30 -4.56
CA PRO A 262 -3.15 -5.33 -5.55
C PRO A 262 -2.50 -6.67 -5.15
N PHE A 263 -3.06 -7.77 -5.63
CA PHE A 263 -2.31 -9.01 -5.76
C PHE A 263 -1.38 -8.87 -6.97
N ASP A 264 -0.16 -9.43 -6.85
CA ASP A 264 0.87 -9.28 -7.90
C ASP A 264 1.10 -10.60 -8.63
N GLN A 265 1.55 -11.63 -7.94
CA GLN A 265 1.91 -12.91 -8.54
C GLN A 265 1.20 -14.08 -7.89
N LYS A 266 0.91 -15.10 -8.70
CA LYS A 266 0.55 -16.41 -8.21
C LYS A 266 1.76 -17.06 -7.56
N VAL A 267 1.62 -17.50 -6.32
CA VAL A 267 2.70 -18.16 -5.60
C VAL A 267 2.45 -19.67 -5.56
N GLU A 268 1.30 -20.11 -5.06
CA GLU A 268 0.99 -21.53 -4.89
C GLU A 268 -0.52 -21.76 -4.92
N ARG A 269 -0.95 -22.86 -5.52
CA ARG A 269 -2.37 -23.31 -5.55
C ARG A 269 -3.37 -22.23 -5.99
N ALA A 270 -2.91 -21.21 -6.68
CA ALA A 270 -3.75 -20.10 -7.09
C ALA A 270 -4.70 -20.53 -8.23
N SER A 271 -6.00 -20.38 -8.00
CA SER A 271 -7.05 -20.81 -8.92
C SER A 271 -7.15 -19.94 -10.18
N VAL A 272 -6.82 -18.66 -10.07
CA VAL A 272 -6.87 -17.67 -11.17
C VAL A 272 -5.65 -16.77 -11.17
N PRO A 273 -5.37 -16.02 -12.26
CA PRO A 273 -4.34 -14.98 -12.27
C PRO A 273 -4.58 -13.93 -11.18
N ALA A 274 -3.50 -13.32 -10.67
CA ALA A 274 -3.57 -12.29 -9.62
C ALA A 274 -4.20 -10.97 -10.10
N LYS A 275 -4.08 -10.67 -11.39
CA LYS A 275 -4.55 -9.40 -11.98
C LYS A 275 -6.05 -9.19 -11.74
N GLY A 276 -6.40 -8.02 -11.23
CA GLY A 276 -7.78 -7.63 -10.95
C GLY A 276 -8.24 -7.91 -9.53
N TYR A 277 -7.43 -8.57 -8.72
CA TYR A 277 -7.73 -8.85 -7.32
C TYR A 277 -6.83 -8.09 -6.39
N GLY A 278 -7.29 -7.86 -5.18
CA GLY A 278 -6.53 -7.17 -4.14
C GLY A 278 -7.30 -6.98 -2.84
N LEU A 279 -6.66 -6.28 -1.93
CA LEU A 279 -7.25 -5.78 -0.69
C LEU A 279 -7.68 -4.34 -0.91
N GLN A 280 -8.85 -3.98 -0.43
CA GLN A 280 -9.38 -2.63 -0.55
C GLN A 280 -10.21 -2.22 0.67
N GLY A 281 -10.42 -0.91 0.85
CA GLY A 281 -11.39 -0.41 1.81
C GLY A 281 -12.83 -0.68 1.36
N ALA A 282 -13.77 -0.61 2.30
CA ALA A 282 -15.19 -0.60 1.98
C ALA A 282 -15.51 0.61 1.11
N PRO A 283 -16.37 0.46 0.08
CA PRO A 283 -16.72 1.55 -0.83
C PRO A 283 -17.53 2.64 -0.11
N PHE A 284 -17.42 3.87 -0.59
CA PHE A 284 -18.19 5.00 -0.09
C PHE A 284 -19.32 5.37 -1.04
N SER A 285 -20.42 5.84 -0.49
CA SER A 285 -21.47 6.55 -1.20
C SER A 285 -21.48 8.03 -0.80
N PHE A 286 -21.82 8.91 -1.73
CA PHE A 286 -22.01 10.32 -1.41
C PHE A 286 -23.48 10.57 -1.07
N ASP A 287 -23.75 10.96 0.17
CA ASP A 287 -25.10 11.34 0.59
C ASP A 287 -25.36 12.79 0.20
N GLN A 288 -26.24 12.98 -0.78
CA GLN A 288 -26.60 14.31 -1.28
C GLN A 288 -27.33 15.18 -0.24
N LYS A 289 -27.97 14.55 0.76
CA LYS A 289 -28.73 15.30 1.79
C LYS A 289 -27.79 15.92 2.81
N THR A 290 -26.77 15.18 3.22
CA THR A 290 -25.79 15.62 4.22
C THR A 290 -24.54 16.24 3.60
N GLY A 291 -24.29 16.03 2.30
CA GLY A 291 -23.06 16.43 1.63
C GLY A 291 -21.82 15.65 2.08
N GLN A 292 -22.00 14.47 2.66
CA GLN A 292 -20.93 13.68 3.24
C GLN A 292 -20.75 12.33 2.53
N TYR A 293 -19.52 11.82 2.59
CA TYR A 293 -19.23 10.45 2.19
C TYR A 293 -19.57 9.50 3.32
N VAL A 294 -20.37 8.47 3.02
CA VAL A 294 -20.77 7.42 3.95
C VAL A 294 -20.17 6.10 3.51
N GLU A 295 -19.41 5.47 4.40
CA GLU A 295 -18.81 4.15 4.17
C GLU A 295 -19.88 3.06 4.18
N ASN A 296 -19.85 2.17 3.20
CA ASN A 296 -20.72 0.98 3.16
C ASN A 296 -20.15 -0.15 4.05
N ARG A 297 -20.33 -0.02 5.34
CA ARG A 297 -19.90 -1.05 6.32
C ARG A 297 -20.70 -2.33 6.24
N ALA A 298 -21.87 -2.31 5.64
CA ALA A 298 -22.71 -3.50 5.52
C ALA A 298 -22.06 -4.61 4.69
N CYS A 299 -21.13 -4.25 3.78
CA CYS A 299 -20.38 -5.22 2.99
C CYS A 299 -19.33 -6.01 3.79
N ILE A 300 -18.99 -5.60 5.02
CA ILE A 300 -18.05 -6.31 5.89
C ILE A 300 -18.76 -7.50 6.55
N GLY A 301 -18.12 -8.67 6.51
CA GLY A 301 -18.74 -9.93 6.93
C GLY A 301 -19.81 -10.42 5.95
N ALA A 302 -19.75 -10.04 4.68
CA ALA A 302 -20.71 -10.42 3.65
C ALA A 302 -20.02 -10.74 2.31
N TYR A 303 -20.75 -11.41 1.42
CA TYR A 303 -20.33 -11.74 0.06
C TYR A 303 -20.93 -10.73 -0.94
N ASP A 304 -20.21 -9.63 -1.19
CA ASP A 304 -20.77 -8.48 -1.95
C ASP A 304 -19.81 -7.91 -3.01
N SER A 305 -18.55 -8.33 -3.08
CA SER A 305 -17.56 -7.78 -4.01
C SER A 305 -17.49 -8.55 -5.34
N ASP A 306 -16.75 -7.99 -6.31
CA ASP A 306 -16.38 -8.67 -7.55
C ASP A 306 -15.12 -9.55 -7.39
N GLY A 307 -14.81 -9.97 -6.16
CA GLY A 307 -13.71 -10.87 -5.82
C GLY A 307 -12.61 -10.26 -4.97
N CYS A 308 -12.53 -8.94 -4.87
CA CYS A 308 -11.62 -8.26 -3.95
C CYS A 308 -12.03 -8.47 -2.49
N ILE A 309 -11.04 -8.45 -1.61
CA ILE A 309 -11.26 -8.53 -0.16
C ILE A 309 -11.42 -7.12 0.38
N ARG A 310 -12.55 -6.85 1.02
CA ARG A 310 -12.90 -5.55 1.59
C ARG A 310 -12.68 -5.53 3.09
N LEU A 311 -12.12 -4.45 3.59
CA LEU A 311 -11.97 -4.16 5.02
C LEU A 311 -12.68 -2.84 5.34
N ALA A 312 -13.10 -2.66 6.59
CA ALA A 312 -13.49 -1.35 7.08
C ALA A 312 -12.32 -0.35 6.92
N SER A 313 -12.62 0.91 6.70
CA SER A 313 -11.59 1.91 6.37
C SER A 313 -10.48 1.98 7.41
N GLU A 314 -10.82 1.97 8.70
CA GLU A 314 -9.84 1.98 9.78
C GLU A 314 -8.92 0.76 9.77
N ASP A 315 -9.47 -0.43 9.52
CA ASP A 315 -8.73 -1.69 9.43
C ASP A 315 -7.85 -1.72 8.18
N MET A 316 -8.40 -1.25 7.05
CA MET A 316 -7.64 -1.19 5.79
C MET A 316 -6.47 -0.21 5.87
N GLU A 317 -6.68 0.95 6.47
CA GLU A 317 -5.62 1.96 6.66
C GLU A 317 -4.55 1.51 7.64
N GLU A 318 -4.95 0.80 8.68
CA GLU A 318 -4.03 0.20 9.65
C GLU A 318 -3.18 -0.88 8.99
N LEU A 319 -3.82 -1.86 8.34
CA LEU A 319 -3.15 -2.95 7.61
C LEU A 319 -2.22 -2.41 6.52
N PHE A 320 -2.71 -1.45 5.71
CA PHE A 320 -1.94 -0.80 4.67
C PHE A 320 -0.65 -0.20 5.20
N SER A 321 -0.73 0.53 6.32
CA SER A 321 0.43 1.20 6.92
C SER A 321 1.57 0.25 7.24
N ILE A 322 1.26 -1.00 7.55
CA ILE A 322 2.18 -2.04 7.99
C ILE A 322 2.69 -2.86 6.80
N VAL A 323 1.75 -3.44 6.05
CA VAL A 323 2.01 -4.52 5.11
C VAL A 323 2.82 -4.07 3.89
N ILE A 324 2.72 -2.79 3.50
CA ILE A 324 3.50 -2.22 2.39
C ILE A 324 4.99 -2.02 2.70
N SER A 325 5.41 -2.29 3.94
CA SER A 325 6.80 -2.09 4.38
C SER A 325 7.72 -3.29 4.12
N LYS A 326 7.16 -4.48 4.02
CA LYS A 326 7.92 -5.73 3.88
C LYS A 326 7.25 -6.65 2.86
N PRO A 327 7.94 -7.68 2.35
CA PRO A 327 7.30 -8.70 1.51
C PRO A 327 6.07 -9.25 2.21
N ALA A 328 4.96 -9.29 1.49
CA ALA A 328 3.68 -9.71 2.04
C ALA A 328 2.95 -10.67 1.08
N PHE A 329 2.27 -11.65 1.67
CA PHE A 329 1.54 -12.68 0.95
C PHE A 329 0.14 -12.83 1.54
N ILE A 330 -0.77 -13.31 0.71
CA ILE A 330 -2.10 -13.73 1.15
C ILE A 330 -2.37 -15.15 0.71
N GLU A 331 -2.86 -15.97 1.62
CA GLU A 331 -3.42 -17.28 1.34
C GLU A 331 -4.94 -17.22 1.54
N ILE A 332 -5.69 -17.64 0.53
CA ILE A 332 -7.14 -17.64 0.52
C ILE A 332 -7.61 -19.08 0.45
N VAL A 333 -8.36 -19.50 1.45
CA VAL A 333 -8.87 -20.87 1.62
C VAL A 333 -10.38 -20.86 1.86
N LYS A 334 -11.03 -22.00 1.65
CA LYS A 334 -12.44 -22.15 2.02
C LYS A 334 -12.62 -22.16 3.53
N ASP A 335 -11.78 -22.92 4.21
CA ASP A 335 -11.73 -23.04 5.67
C ASP A 335 -10.27 -22.87 6.12
N PHE A 336 -10.04 -22.12 7.18
CA PHE A 336 -8.69 -21.80 7.67
C PHE A 336 -7.88 -23.03 8.09
N HIS A 337 -8.53 -24.15 8.43
CA HIS A 337 -7.85 -25.41 8.73
C HIS A 337 -7.14 -26.02 7.51
N GLU A 338 -7.50 -25.61 6.29
CA GLU A 338 -6.84 -26.02 5.05
C GLU A 338 -5.55 -25.25 4.76
N ALA A 339 -5.29 -24.17 5.53
CA ALA A 339 -4.18 -23.28 5.29
C ALA A 339 -2.83 -23.93 5.52
N LYS A 340 -1.85 -23.53 4.71
CA LYS A 340 -0.44 -23.95 4.83
C LYS A 340 0.47 -22.75 5.07
N LEU A 341 0.23 -22.09 6.19
CA LEU A 341 1.03 -20.92 6.55
C LEU A 341 2.48 -21.33 6.85
N PRO A 342 3.44 -20.49 6.47
CA PRO A 342 4.86 -20.72 6.78
C PRO A 342 5.12 -20.55 8.27
N GLY A 343 6.21 -21.15 8.74
CA GLY A 343 6.68 -21.03 10.11
C GLY A 343 5.85 -21.81 11.13
N LYS A 344 6.35 -21.84 12.34
CA LYS A 344 5.68 -22.44 13.50
C LYS A 344 4.93 -21.37 14.28
N GLU A 345 3.67 -21.59 14.56
CA GLU A 345 2.91 -20.68 15.38
C GLU A 345 3.41 -20.70 16.84
N VAL A 346 3.74 -19.54 17.35
CA VAL A 346 4.13 -19.35 18.74
C VAL A 346 2.92 -18.80 19.48
N ALA A 347 2.44 -19.57 20.45
CA ALA A 347 1.45 -19.10 21.40
C ALA A 347 2.08 -17.96 22.20
N THR A 348 1.67 -16.73 21.92
CA THR A 348 2.07 -15.60 22.78
C THR A 348 1.30 -15.73 24.08
N PRO A 349 1.95 -15.61 25.25
CA PRO A 349 1.26 -15.68 26.52
C PRO A 349 0.10 -14.69 26.53
N SER A 350 -1.11 -15.18 26.78
CA SER A 350 -2.25 -14.33 27.13
C SER A 350 -1.89 -13.62 28.41
N ARG A 351 -1.90 -12.29 28.41
CA ARG A 351 -1.84 -11.49 29.63
C ARG A 351 -3.18 -11.48 30.33
#